data_af3d78b7e6c17c0f0447beb723beb7f0
#
_entry.id   af3d78b7e6c17c0f0447beb723beb7f0
#
_cell.length_a   1.000
_cell.length_b   1.000
_cell.length_c   1.000
_cell.angle_alpha   90.00
_cell.angle_beta   90.00
_cell.angle_gamma   90.00
#
_symmetry.space_group_name_H-M   'P 1'
#
loop_
_entity.id
_entity.type
_entity.pdbx_description
1 polymer ?
#
loop_
_entity_poly.entity_id
_entity_poly.type
_entity_poly.pdbx_seq_one_letter_code
_entity_poly.pdbx_strand_id
1 'polypeptide(L)'
;MERLVEILRKAVSDGASDIFIVAGGALSYKVDGEIRPMEASAERLMPDDTKVLLDEIYECASREKTHFLEEGDDDFSFAIEDLARFRVNSYFQRGSQAAVIRVVSFRIPDYRELGIPEEVIALSKLQHGMIII
;
A
#
# COMPACT_ATOMS: atom_id res chain seq x y z
N MET A 1 10.97 -4.04 -12.32
CA MET A 1 10.05 -5.02 -11.69
C MET A 1 10.67 -5.74 -10.50
N GLU A 2 11.90 -6.25 -10.55
CA GLU A 2 12.54 -6.90 -9.40
C GLU A 2 12.66 -5.98 -8.18
N ARG A 3 13.05 -4.73 -8.37
CA ARG A 3 13.21 -3.74 -7.29
C ARG A 3 11.89 -3.47 -6.55
N LEU A 4 10.79 -3.28 -7.28
CA LEU A 4 9.47 -3.09 -6.67
C LEU A 4 9.03 -4.30 -5.85
N VAL A 5 9.19 -5.51 -6.39
CA VAL A 5 8.80 -6.75 -5.70
C VAL A 5 9.58 -6.93 -4.40
N GLU A 6 10.87 -6.59 -4.37
CA GLU A 6 11.70 -6.62 -3.15
C GLU A 6 11.19 -5.61 -2.11
N ILE A 7 10.86 -4.38 -2.53
CA ILE A 7 10.26 -3.35 -1.67
C ILE A 7 8.95 -3.86 -1.06
N LEU A 8 8.07 -4.43 -1.86
CA LEU A 8 6.77 -4.94 -1.41
C LEU A 8 6.93 -6.12 -0.46
N ARG A 9 7.84 -7.06 -0.75
CA ARG A 9 8.14 -8.19 0.14
C ARG A 9 8.66 -7.72 1.50
N LYS A 10 9.60 -6.77 1.49
CA LYS A 10 10.14 -6.19 2.72
C LYS A 10 9.04 -5.51 3.53
N ALA A 11 8.20 -4.69 2.90
CA ALA A 11 7.10 -4.01 3.58
C ALA A 11 6.12 -5.00 4.23
N VAL A 12 5.73 -6.06 3.52
CA VAL A 12 4.85 -7.12 4.06
C VAL A 12 5.53 -7.85 5.22
N SER A 13 6.82 -8.22 5.07
CA SER A 13 7.60 -8.89 6.11
C SER A 13 7.73 -8.05 7.39
N ASP A 14 7.89 -6.73 7.24
CA ASP A 14 8.03 -5.80 8.37
C ASP A 14 6.67 -5.37 8.97
N GLY A 15 5.56 -5.89 8.45
CA GLY A 15 4.20 -5.57 8.92
C GLY A 15 3.75 -4.16 8.57
N ALA A 16 4.24 -3.59 7.47
CA ALA A 16 3.86 -2.26 7.05
C ALA A 16 2.40 -2.20 6.59
N SER A 17 1.71 -1.12 6.94
CA SER A 17 0.37 -0.81 6.45
C SER A 17 0.38 -0.02 5.15
N ASP A 18 1.34 0.88 4.99
CA ASP A 18 1.45 1.77 3.83
C ASP A 18 2.93 1.98 3.44
N ILE A 19 3.18 2.18 2.14
CA ILE A 19 4.50 2.51 1.57
C ILE A 19 4.36 3.85 0.87
N PHE A 20 5.35 4.72 1.05
CA PHE A 20 5.37 6.08 0.50
C PHE A 20 6.54 6.23 -0.49
N ILE A 21 6.20 6.54 -1.73
CA ILE A 21 7.15 6.81 -2.82
C ILE A 21 7.00 8.27 -3.20
N VAL A 22 7.90 9.11 -2.69
CA VAL A 22 7.84 10.57 -2.88
C VAL A 22 9.25 11.12 -3.13
N ALA A 23 9.40 11.91 -4.18
CA ALA A 23 10.68 12.55 -4.50
C ALA A 23 11.09 13.54 -3.41
N GLY A 24 12.39 13.60 -3.11
CA GLY A 24 12.98 14.44 -2.06
C GLY A 24 12.98 13.83 -0.67
N GLY A 25 12.27 12.71 -0.47
CA GLY A 25 12.30 11.90 0.74
C GLY A 25 12.94 10.53 0.51
N ALA A 26 13.30 9.84 1.58
CA ALA A 26 13.69 8.43 1.49
C ALA A 26 12.45 7.57 1.22
N LEU A 27 12.63 6.42 0.56
CA LEU A 27 11.60 5.39 0.48
C LEU A 27 11.18 5.01 1.90
N SER A 28 9.92 5.24 2.23
CA SER A 28 9.41 5.13 3.59
C SER A 28 8.18 4.23 3.65
N TYR A 29 7.91 3.70 4.81
CA TYR A 29 6.72 2.90 5.08
C TYR A 29 6.15 3.22 6.46
N LYS A 30 4.91 2.81 6.70
CA LYS A 30 4.24 2.96 7.99
C LYS A 30 4.15 1.60 8.68
N VAL A 31 4.75 1.48 9.85
CA VAL A 31 4.73 0.28 10.69
C VAL A 31 4.29 0.68 12.08
N ASP A 32 3.31 -0.02 12.65
CA ASP A 32 2.74 0.26 13.98
C ASP A 32 2.31 1.74 14.17
N GLY A 33 1.81 2.35 13.09
CA GLY A 33 1.35 3.74 13.10
C GLY A 33 2.45 4.79 12.88
N GLU A 34 3.73 4.40 12.86
CA GLU A 34 4.86 5.30 12.66
C GLU A 34 5.43 5.24 11.25
N ILE A 35 5.68 6.39 10.64
CA ILE A 35 6.32 6.51 9.34
C ILE A 35 7.84 6.59 9.55
N ARG A 36 8.57 5.69 8.89
CA ARG A 36 10.03 5.63 8.96
C ARG A 36 10.63 5.22 7.61
N PRO A 37 11.89 5.56 7.32
CA PRO A 37 12.59 5.04 6.16
C PRO A 37 12.64 3.50 6.19
N MET A 38 12.51 2.86 5.04
CA MET A 38 12.63 1.40 4.95
C MET A 38 14.03 0.90 5.30
N GLU A 39 15.03 1.75 5.07
CA GLU A 39 16.43 1.50 5.44
C GLU A 39 16.99 2.73 6.14
N ALA A 40 17.76 2.52 7.21
CA ALA A 40 18.33 3.62 8.00
C ALA A 40 19.30 4.49 7.18
N SER A 41 19.93 3.92 6.16
CA SER A 41 20.89 4.58 5.25
C SER A 41 20.25 4.96 3.89
N ALA A 42 18.91 4.95 3.80
CA ALA A 42 18.22 5.19 2.53
C ALA A 42 18.53 6.59 1.98
N GLU A 43 19.02 6.64 0.76
CA GLU A 43 19.18 7.89 0.00
C GLU A 43 17.80 8.47 -0.35
N ARG A 44 17.78 9.78 -0.62
CA ARG A 44 16.58 10.46 -1.07
C ARG A 44 16.25 10.04 -2.49
N LEU A 45 14.99 9.72 -2.72
CA LEU A 45 14.48 9.45 -4.07
C LEU A 45 14.52 10.74 -4.89
N MET A 46 15.11 10.65 -6.07
CA MET A 46 15.04 11.69 -7.08
C MET A 46 13.76 11.53 -7.92
N PRO A 47 13.33 12.58 -8.66
CA PRO A 47 12.15 12.48 -9.53
C PRO A 47 12.19 11.32 -10.53
N ASP A 48 13.38 10.99 -11.06
CA ASP A 48 13.55 9.86 -11.98
C ASP A 48 13.39 8.51 -11.25
N ASP A 49 13.81 8.41 -9.98
CA ASP A 49 13.62 7.19 -9.20
C ASP A 49 12.13 6.90 -8.95
N THR A 50 11.38 7.94 -8.60
CA THR A 50 9.93 7.79 -8.37
C THR A 50 9.21 7.44 -9.66
N LYS A 51 9.60 8.04 -10.79
CA LYS A 51 9.06 7.70 -12.11
C LYS A 51 9.28 6.23 -12.45
N VAL A 52 10.50 5.72 -12.28
CA VAL A 52 10.83 4.32 -12.54
C VAL A 52 10.03 3.39 -11.65
N LEU A 53 9.91 3.68 -10.36
CA LEU A 53 9.11 2.87 -9.44
C LEU A 53 7.62 2.87 -9.81
N LEU A 54 7.07 4.01 -10.24
CA LEU A 54 5.68 4.07 -10.71
C LEU A 54 5.50 3.27 -12.00
N ASP A 55 6.45 3.34 -12.96
CA ASP A 55 6.40 2.54 -14.18
C ASP A 55 6.36 1.03 -13.84
N GLU A 56 7.18 0.57 -12.88
CA GLU A 56 7.15 -0.82 -12.39
C GLU A 56 5.82 -1.18 -11.71
N ILE A 57 5.19 -0.25 -10.97
CA ILE A 57 3.88 -0.46 -10.33
C ILE A 57 2.80 -0.67 -11.39
N TYR A 58 2.75 0.18 -12.41
CA TYR A 58 1.78 0.06 -13.50
C TYR A 58 1.98 -1.21 -14.31
N GLU A 59 3.24 -1.60 -14.58
CA GLU A 59 3.58 -2.86 -15.23
C GLU A 59 3.11 -4.07 -14.39
N CYS A 60 3.41 -4.07 -13.08
CA CYS A 60 2.99 -5.12 -12.16
C CYS A 60 1.45 -5.26 -12.08
N ALA A 61 0.74 -4.13 -12.17
CA ALA A 61 -0.71 -4.10 -12.21
C ALA A 61 -1.32 -4.44 -13.59
N SER A 62 -0.50 -4.64 -14.61
CA SER A 62 -0.93 -4.78 -16.01
C SER A 62 -1.88 -3.65 -16.44
N ARG A 63 -1.58 -2.41 -16.01
CA ARG A 63 -2.40 -1.22 -16.20
C ARG A 63 -1.65 -0.18 -17.02
N GLU A 64 -2.35 0.43 -17.99
CA GLU A 64 -1.81 1.56 -18.74
C GLU A 64 -1.79 2.84 -17.87
N LYS A 65 -0.73 3.64 -18.05
CA LYS A 65 -0.48 4.86 -17.28
C LYS A 65 -1.15 6.11 -17.88
N THR A 66 -1.88 5.94 -18.99
CA THR A 66 -2.49 7.03 -19.75
C THR A 66 -3.41 7.89 -18.88
N HIS A 67 -4.32 7.25 -18.12
CA HIS A 67 -5.24 7.95 -17.23
C HIS A 67 -4.50 8.82 -16.20
N PHE A 68 -3.49 8.26 -15.54
CA PHE A 68 -2.66 9.00 -14.57
C PHE A 68 -1.97 10.22 -15.20
N LEU A 69 -1.44 10.09 -16.43
CA LEU A 69 -0.74 11.19 -17.10
C LEU A 69 -1.69 12.29 -17.57
N GLU A 70 -2.95 11.97 -17.87
CA GLU A 70 -3.97 12.91 -18.35
C GLU A 70 -4.68 13.61 -17.19
N GLU A 71 -5.11 12.86 -16.16
CA GLU A 71 -5.92 13.39 -15.06
C GLU A 71 -5.07 13.86 -13.86
N GLY A 72 -3.83 13.36 -13.73
CA GLY A 72 -2.91 13.75 -12.65
C GLY A 72 -2.98 12.91 -11.41
N ASP A 73 -3.96 11.99 -11.31
CA ASP A 73 -4.10 11.00 -10.25
C ASP A 73 -4.69 9.69 -10.77
N ASP A 74 -4.50 8.61 -10.04
CA ASP A 74 -5.10 7.31 -10.35
C ASP A 74 -5.19 6.45 -9.08
N ASP A 75 -6.26 5.66 -8.95
CA ASP A 75 -6.50 4.75 -7.84
C ASP A 75 -6.84 3.36 -8.39
N PHE A 76 -6.03 2.38 -8.07
CA PHE A 76 -6.19 1.01 -8.54
C PHE A 76 -5.62 0.00 -7.54
N SER A 77 -5.83 -1.27 -7.81
CA SER A 77 -5.26 -2.34 -6.99
C SER A 77 -4.69 -3.45 -7.85
N PHE A 78 -3.69 -4.12 -7.32
CA PHE A 78 -3.13 -5.35 -7.86
C PHE A 78 -2.80 -6.34 -6.75
N ALA A 79 -2.49 -7.57 -7.11
CA ALA A 79 -2.10 -8.59 -6.16
C ALA A 79 -0.84 -9.29 -6.64
N ILE A 80 0.02 -9.66 -5.71
CA ILE A 80 1.12 -10.58 -5.94
C ILE A 80 0.77 -11.88 -5.25
N GLU A 81 0.78 -12.97 -6.01
CA GLU A 81 0.47 -14.31 -5.51
C GLU A 81 1.37 -14.65 -4.31
N ASP A 82 0.79 -15.28 -3.31
CA ASP A 82 1.44 -15.66 -2.05
C ASP A 82 2.07 -14.51 -1.24
N LEU A 83 1.79 -13.25 -1.59
CA LEU A 83 2.31 -12.11 -0.85
C LEU A 83 1.19 -11.27 -0.22
N ALA A 84 0.52 -10.45 -1.00
CA ALA A 84 -0.55 -9.56 -0.53
C ALA A 84 -1.31 -8.94 -1.72
N ARG A 85 -2.41 -8.26 -1.42
CA ARG A 85 -3.04 -7.30 -2.31
C ARG A 85 -2.52 -5.90 -1.97
N PHE A 86 -2.39 -5.07 -2.99
CA PHE A 86 -1.91 -3.71 -2.87
C PHE A 86 -2.92 -2.75 -3.49
N ARG A 87 -3.28 -1.70 -2.76
CA ARG A 87 -4.06 -0.59 -3.30
C ARG A 87 -3.13 0.59 -3.49
N VAL A 88 -3.10 1.13 -4.68
CA VAL A 88 -2.22 2.22 -5.08
C VAL A 88 -3.04 3.47 -5.32
N ASN A 89 -2.59 4.58 -4.76
CA ASN A 89 -2.96 5.92 -5.20
C ASN A 89 -1.70 6.59 -5.73
N SER A 90 -1.69 6.90 -7.03
CA SER A 90 -0.62 7.64 -7.71
C SER A 90 -1.07 9.07 -7.96
N TYR A 91 -0.16 10.02 -7.79
CA TYR A 91 -0.44 11.46 -7.93
C TYR A 91 0.82 12.23 -8.29
N PHE A 92 0.67 13.51 -8.66
CA PHE A 92 1.79 14.41 -8.83
C PHE A 92 2.00 15.27 -7.59
N GLN A 93 3.25 15.35 -7.15
CA GLN A 93 3.68 16.25 -6.08
C GLN A 93 4.82 17.11 -6.55
N ARG A 94 4.61 18.43 -6.60
CA ARG A 94 5.61 19.40 -7.08
C ARG A 94 6.19 19.04 -8.45
N GLY A 95 5.34 18.54 -9.35
CA GLY A 95 5.72 18.14 -10.70
C GLY A 95 6.39 16.76 -10.80
N SER A 96 6.64 16.07 -9.70
CA SER A 96 7.18 14.70 -9.68
C SER A 96 6.08 13.68 -9.43
N GLN A 97 6.24 12.51 -10.01
CA GLN A 97 5.33 11.39 -9.79
C GLN A 97 5.53 10.81 -8.38
N ALA A 98 4.44 10.53 -7.70
CA ALA A 98 4.44 9.98 -6.35
C ALA A 98 3.37 8.91 -6.21
N ALA A 99 3.53 8.02 -5.25
CA ALA A 99 2.53 7.01 -4.93
C ALA A 99 2.49 6.68 -3.44
N VAL A 100 1.28 6.35 -2.97
CA VAL A 100 1.06 5.66 -1.71
C VAL A 100 0.50 4.29 -2.00
N ILE A 101 1.12 3.25 -1.45
CA ILE A 101 0.70 1.86 -1.62
C ILE A 101 0.23 1.34 -0.28
N ARG A 102 -1.04 0.99 -0.16
CA ARG A 102 -1.60 0.30 1.00
C ARG A 102 -1.43 -1.20 0.86
N VAL A 103 -0.90 -1.83 1.90
CA VAL A 103 -0.78 -3.28 2.00
C VAL A 103 -2.08 -3.86 2.57
N VAL A 104 -2.70 -4.78 1.83
CA VAL A 104 -3.89 -5.50 2.26
C VAL A 104 -3.55 -6.98 2.36
N SER A 105 -3.39 -7.46 3.58
CA SER A 105 -3.09 -8.87 3.84
C SER A 105 -4.20 -9.78 3.30
N PHE A 106 -3.85 -10.94 2.76
CA PHE A 106 -4.80 -12.00 2.45
C PHE A 106 -5.34 -12.70 3.71
N ARG A 107 -4.57 -12.64 4.81
CA ARG A 107 -4.99 -13.22 6.08
C ARG A 107 -5.99 -12.29 6.76
N ILE A 108 -7.17 -12.80 7.04
CA ILE A 108 -8.11 -12.15 7.95
C ILE A 108 -7.62 -12.41 9.37
N PRO A 109 -7.28 -11.38 10.16
CA PRO A 109 -6.84 -11.58 11.54
C PRO A 109 -7.95 -12.19 12.38
N ASP A 110 -7.57 -12.97 13.41
CA ASP A 110 -8.54 -13.46 14.38
C ASP A 110 -9.15 -12.28 15.16
N TYR A 111 -10.47 -12.27 15.32
CA TYR A 111 -11.17 -11.20 16.01
C TYR A 111 -10.67 -11.00 17.45
N ARG A 112 -10.16 -12.07 18.08
CA ARG A 112 -9.56 -12.00 19.43
C ARG A 112 -8.25 -11.24 19.44
N GLU A 113 -7.43 -11.38 18.38
CA GLU A 113 -6.19 -10.61 18.21
C GLU A 113 -6.48 -9.11 18.05
N LEU A 114 -7.66 -8.77 17.51
CA LEU A 114 -8.14 -7.39 17.36
C LEU A 114 -8.83 -6.85 18.62
N GLY A 115 -8.94 -7.65 19.68
CA GLY A 115 -9.65 -7.27 20.91
C GLY A 115 -11.16 -7.13 20.76
N ILE A 116 -11.75 -7.74 19.72
CA ILE A 116 -13.21 -7.71 19.51
C ILE A 116 -13.86 -8.74 20.44
N PRO A 117 -14.80 -8.34 21.32
CA PRO A 117 -15.50 -9.25 22.21
C PRO A 117 -16.32 -10.30 21.46
N GLU A 118 -16.46 -11.49 22.05
CA GLU A 118 -17.20 -12.60 21.44
C GLU A 118 -18.70 -12.28 21.27
N GLU A 119 -19.24 -11.45 22.15
CA GLU A 119 -20.62 -10.96 22.10
C GLU A 119 -20.89 -10.16 20.81
N VAL A 120 -19.90 -9.37 20.32
CA VAL A 120 -19.99 -8.62 19.07
C VAL A 120 -20.04 -9.58 17.88
N ILE A 121 -19.21 -10.62 17.91
CA ILE A 121 -19.22 -11.65 16.86
C ILE A 121 -20.55 -12.44 16.86
N ALA A 122 -21.14 -12.70 18.04
CA ALA A 122 -22.41 -13.37 18.14
C ALA A 122 -23.56 -12.61 17.46
N LEU A 123 -23.47 -11.28 17.35
CA LEU A 123 -24.45 -10.44 16.63
C LEU A 123 -24.54 -10.80 15.15
N SER A 124 -23.46 -11.31 14.53
CA SER A 124 -23.45 -11.76 13.13
C SER A 124 -24.42 -12.92 12.85
N LYS A 125 -24.89 -13.63 13.87
CA LYS A 125 -25.84 -14.74 13.77
C LYS A 125 -27.30 -14.28 13.74
N LEU A 126 -27.57 -13.00 14.02
CA LEU A 126 -28.91 -12.45 13.96
C LEU A 126 -29.39 -12.35 12.52
N GLN A 127 -30.64 -12.80 12.28
CA GLN A 127 -31.22 -12.84 10.94
C GLN A 127 -31.90 -11.53 10.52
N HIS A 128 -32.24 -10.68 11.48
CA HIS A 128 -32.98 -9.44 11.26
C HIS A 128 -32.41 -8.31 12.11
N GLY A 129 -32.47 -7.08 11.60
CA GLY A 129 -32.01 -5.88 12.28
C GLY A 129 -30.84 -5.19 11.59
N MET A 130 -30.41 -4.10 12.19
CA MET A 130 -29.25 -3.31 11.77
C MET A 130 -28.30 -3.15 12.95
N ILE A 131 -27.02 -3.33 12.71
CA ILE A 131 -25.96 -3.09 13.69
C ILE A 131 -25.10 -1.95 13.14
N ILE A 132 -24.92 -0.91 13.94
CA ILE A 132 -24.06 0.24 13.61
C ILE A 132 -22.90 0.21 14.58
N ILE A 133 -21.68 0.23 14.07
CA ILE A 133 -20.42 0.22 14.82
C ILE A 133 -19.73 1.56 14.64
#